data_423533cdda8352019a53e613ecc1f568
#
_entry.id   423533cdda8352019a53e613ecc1f568
#
_cell.length_a   1.000
_cell.length_b   1.000
_cell.length_c   1.000
_cell.angle_alpha   90.00
_cell.angle_beta   90.00
_cell.angle_gamma   90.00
#
_symmetry.space_group_name_H-M   'P 1'
#
loop_
_entity.id
_entity.type
_entity.pdbx_description
1 polymer ?
#
loop_
_entity_poly.entity_id
_entity_poly.type
_entity_poly.pdbx_seq_one_letter_code
_entity_poly.pdbx_strand_id
1 'polypeptide(L)'
;MTKQQSIIVYESETCGSCKAFEKDVAASWDASISIQKTYESTPPANIELKEAVWATPTIVMIEDNKETARYTGYDGNAKAFWKWYGMQTMTEEQKKIAFEHGTERAFTGSLLDNKEPGYYVDPLTGAKLFRSDAKFNSGTGWPSFFDPVPGALAFDDDGWRVEVLSASSGIHLGHVFNDGPPPTGKRYCINSAVLKFVAD
;
A
#
# COMPACT_ATOMS: atom_id res chain seq x y z
N MET A 1 8.28 20.60 -12.36
CA MET A 1 9.40 20.02 -11.58
C MET A 1 8.80 18.95 -10.69
N THR A 2 9.27 17.71 -10.79
CA THR A 2 8.86 16.64 -9.88
C THR A 2 9.42 16.93 -8.49
N LYS A 3 8.57 17.04 -7.50
CA LYS A 3 8.95 17.22 -6.09
C LYS A 3 9.80 16.03 -5.64
N GLN A 4 10.94 16.29 -5.05
CA GLN A 4 11.80 15.24 -4.52
C GLN A 4 11.27 14.82 -3.16
N GLN A 5 10.75 13.59 -3.08
CA GLN A 5 10.26 13.00 -1.85
C GLN A 5 11.23 11.92 -1.34
N SER A 6 11.45 11.89 -0.05
CA SER A 6 12.22 10.85 0.65
C SER A 6 11.68 10.62 2.05
N ILE A 7 12.06 9.50 2.65
CA ILE A 7 11.75 9.17 4.04
C ILE A 7 13.04 9.00 4.81
N ILE A 8 13.11 9.59 5.99
CA ILE A 8 14.18 9.36 6.95
C ILE A 8 13.61 8.64 8.17
N VAL A 9 14.21 7.52 8.53
CA VAL A 9 13.90 6.76 9.74
C VAL A 9 14.97 7.02 10.78
N TYR A 10 14.60 7.69 11.87
CA TYR A 10 15.46 7.93 13.03
C TYR A 10 15.33 6.75 13.97
N GLU A 11 16.42 6.06 14.20
CA GLU A 11 16.50 4.84 15.01
C GLU A 11 17.50 4.97 16.16
N SER A 12 17.52 4.01 17.06
CA SER A 12 18.63 3.80 18.00
C SER A 12 19.00 2.31 18.08
N GLU A 13 20.25 2.02 18.36
CA GLU A 13 20.78 0.65 18.35
C GLU A 13 20.08 -0.29 19.36
N THR A 14 19.61 0.26 20.46
CA THR A 14 18.95 -0.49 21.55
C THR A 14 17.42 -0.49 21.47
N CYS A 15 16.86 0.12 20.44
CA CYS A 15 15.43 0.33 20.28
C CYS A 15 14.70 -0.93 19.79
N GLY A 16 13.91 -1.56 20.65
CA GLY A 16 13.10 -2.73 20.30
C GLY A 16 12.02 -2.43 19.25
N SER A 17 11.37 -1.28 19.34
CA SER A 17 10.36 -0.82 18.36
C SER A 17 10.97 -0.56 16.99
N CYS A 18 12.22 -0.10 16.92
CA CYS A 18 12.93 0.09 15.65
C CYS A 18 13.19 -1.26 14.95
N LYS A 19 13.58 -2.28 15.71
CA LYS A 19 13.79 -3.64 15.20
C LYS A 19 12.47 -4.25 14.70
N ALA A 20 11.37 -4.00 15.40
CA ALA A 20 10.05 -4.41 14.97
C ALA A 20 9.64 -3.69 13.66
N PHE A 21 9.81 -2.37 13.58
CA PHE A 21 9.55 -1.59 12.38
C PHE A 21 10.41 -2.07 11.19
N GLU A 22 11.69 -2.34 11.41
CA GLU A 22 12.58 -2.90 10.39
C GLU A 22 12.02 -4.21 9.84
N LYS A 23 11.67 -5.15 10.71
CA LYS A 23 11.16 -6.47 10.34
C LYS A 23 9.82 -6.40 9.61
N ASP A 24 8.88 -5.61 10.14
CA ASP A 24 7.48 -5.63 9.72
C ASP A 24 7.22 -4.71 8.51
N VAL A 25 8.06 -3.70 8.31
CA VAL A 25 7.85 -2.63 7.31
C VAL A 25 9.08 -2.40 6.44
N ALA A 26 10.22 -2.02 7.03
CA ALA A 26 11.34 -1.47 6.27
C ALA A 26 12.14 -2.54 5.48
N ALA A 27 12.25 -3.76 5.98
CA ALA A 27 13.00 -4.83 5.32
C ALA A 27 12.42 -5.25 3.95
N SER A 28 11.10 -5.08 3.77
CA SER A 28 10.39 -5.38 2.52
C SER A 28 9.93 -4.12 1.79
N TRP A 29 10.58 -2.98 2.05
CA TRP A 29 10.19 -1.70 1.47
C TRP A 29 10.34 -1.70 -0.06
N ASP A 30 9.23 -1.68 -0.77
CA ASP A 30 9.14 -1.59 -2.23
C ASP A 30 8.20 -0.45 -2.67
N ALA A 31 8.05 0.54 -1.80
CA ALA A 31 7.28 1.74 -2.12
C ALA A 31 8.08 2.69 -3.03
N SER A 32 7.38 3.56 -3.74
CA SER A 32 7.97 4.46 -4.74
C SER A 32 8.87 5.57 -4.15
N ILE A 33 8.76 5.82 -2.83
CA ILE A 33 9.55 6.83 -2.13
C ILE A 33 10.75 6.15 -1.47
N SER A 34 11.96 6.71 -1.65
CA SER A 34 13.17 6.17 -1.05
C SER A 34 13.17 6.30 0.48
N ILE A 35 13.68 5.28 1.17
CA ILE A 35 13.83 5.27 2.61
C ILE A 35 15.31 5.27 2.99
N GLN A 36 15.68 6.10 3.96
CA GLN A 36 17.03 6.18 4.54
C GLN A 36 16.92 6.05 6.05
N LYS A 37 17.90 5.39 6.67
CA LYS A 37 17.97 5.21 8.13
C LYS A 37 19.12 6.00 8.70
N THR A 38 18.92 6.51 9.91
CA THR A 38 19.96 7.21 10.67
C THR A 38 19.85 6.92 12.16
N TYR A 39 20.99 6.85 12.83
CA TYR A 39 21.10 6.79 14.28
C TYR A 39 21.37 8.16 14.90
N GLU A 40 21.55 9.18 14.10
CA GLU A 40 21.75 10.55 14.53
C GLU A 40 20.40 11.23 14.80
N SER A 41 20.26 11.90 15.93
CA SER A 41 19.06 12.65 16.30
C SER A 41 18.91 13.98 15.55
N THR A 42 19.97 14.44 14.93
CA THR A 42 19.99 15.68 14.13
C THR A 42 19.77 15.38 12.65
N PRO A 43 18.99 16.22 11.95
CA PRO A 43 18.81 16.03 10.52
C PRO A 43 20.10 16.35 9.74
N PRO A 44 20.26 15.81 8.52
CA PRO A 44 21.27 16.33 7.59
C PRO A 44 21.18 17.85 7.44
N ALA A 45 22.31 18.51 7.18
CA ALA A 45 22.43 19.97 7.21
C ALA A 45 21.46 20.76 6.30
N ASN A 46 20.90 20.11 5.29
CA ASN A 46 19.95 20.67 4.34
C ASN A 46 18.48 20.31 4.60
N ILE A 47 18.19 19.57 5.67
CA ILE A 47 16.84 19.12 6.01
C ILE A 47 16.27 19.97 7.15
N GLU A 48 15.09 20.53 6.92
CA GLU A 48 14.34 21.30 7.92
C GLU A 48 13.25 20.42 8.57
N LEU A 49 13.41 20.09 9.84
CA LEU A 49 12.41 19.39 10.64
C LEU A 49 11.46 20.39 11.31
N LYS A 50 10.19 20.01 11.48
CA LYS A 50 9.18 20.79 12.21
C LYS A 50 9.48 20.85 13.71
N GLU A 51 10.06 19.79 14.25
CA GLU A 51 10.47 19.69 15.65
C GLU A 51 11.61 18.67 15.81
N ALA A 52 12.29 18.71 16.94
CA ALA A 52 13.33 17.74 17.26
C ALA A 52 12.80 16.30 17.30
N VAL A 53 13.66 15.33 16.99
CA VAL A 53 13.36 13.91 17.19
C VAL A 53 13.56 13.58 18.65
N TRP A 54 12.47 13.20 19.35
CA TRP A 54 12.47 12.93 20.79
C TRP A 54 12.20 11.45 21.14
N ALA A 55 11.85 10.63 20.15
CA ALA A 55 11.61 9.19 20.32
C ALA A 55 12.04 8.41 19.08
N THR A 56 12.26 7.11 19.22
CA THR A 56 12.62 6.20 18.13
C THR A 56 11.73 4.94 18.11
N PRO A 57 11.36 4.42 16.93
CA PRO A 57 11.62 5.03 15.64
C PRO A 57 10.77 6.28 15.41
N THR A 58 11.32 7.28 14.72
CA THR A 58 10.54 8.37 14.13
C THR A 58 10.75 8.34 12.62
N ILE A 59 9.68 8.19 11.88
CA ILE A 59 9.65 8.12 10.42
C ILE A 59 9.19 9.48 9.91
N VAL A 60 10.05 10.17 9.17
CA VAL A 60 9.79 11.54 8.68
C VAL A 60 9.73 11.55 7.18
N MET A 61 8.63 12.05 6.63
CA MET A 61 8.50 12.33 5.20
C MET A 61 9.05 13.71 4.89
N ILE A 62 9.94 13.75 3.90
CA ILE A 62 10.62 14.95 3.44
C ILE A 62 10.18 15.24 2.01
N GLU A 63 9.83 16.49 1.71
CA GLU A 63 9.57 17.00 0.38
C GLU A 63 10.33 18.32 0.18
N ASP A 64 11.17 18.37 -0.84
CA ASP A 64 12.02 19.53 -1.13
C ASP A 64 12.80 20.01 0.11
N ASN A 65 13.44 19.08 0.83
CA ASN A 65 14.23 19.28 2.05
C ASN A 65 13.45 19.72 3.29
N LYS A 66 12.12 19.66 3.28
CA LYS A 66 11.28 20.01 4.44
C LYS A 66 10.45 18.86 4.90
N GLU A 67 10.30 18.72 6.21
CA GLU A 67 9.38 17.77 6.79
C GLU A 67 7.94 18.13 6.42
N THR A 68 7.22 17.15 5.83
CA THR A 68 5.80 17.27 5.52
C THR A 68 4.92 16.50 6.52
N ALA A 69 5.36 15.33 6.94
CA ALA A 69 4.65 14.48 7.89
C ALA A 69 5.63 13.64 8.73
N ARG A 70 5.20 13.17 9.90
CA ARG A 70 5.95 12.21 10.72
C ARG A 70 5.05 11.17 11.38
N TYR A 71 5.65 10.02 11.65
CA TYR A 71 5.09 8.92 12.42
C TYR A 71 6.06 8.58 13.53
N THR A 72 5.67 8.83 14.78
CA THR A 72 6.54 8.67 15.95
C THR A 72 6.16 7.43 16.75
N GLY A 73 7.13 6.58 17.00
CA GLY A 73 6.95 5.30 17.67
C GLY A 73 6.46 4.22 16.68
N TYR A 74 6.52 2.97 17.15
CA TYR A 74 5.96 1.82 16.43
C TYR A 74 5.53 0.76 17.44
N ASP A 75 4.28 0.39 17.42
CA ASP A 75 3.64 -0.52 18.38
C ASP A 75 3.49 -1.96 17.84
N GLY A 76 4.08 -2.25 16.68
CA GLY A 76 3.94 -3.54 15.99
C GLY A 76 2.73 -3.61 15.02
N ASN A 77 1.99 -2.52 14.86
CA ASN A 77 0.85 -2.47 13.94
C ASN A 77 1.25 -1.91 12.57
N ALA A 78 1.74 -2.79 11.69
CA ALA A 78 2.14 -2.40 10.33
C ALA A 78 0.98 -1.80 9.53
N LYS A 79 -0.26 -2.26 9.72
CA LYS A 79 -1.44 -1.71 9.00
C LYS A 79 -1.73 -0.27 9.39
N ALA A 80 -1.52 0.10 10.67
CA ALA A 80 -1.65 1.48 11.12
C ALA A 80 -0.60 2.38 10.47
N PHE A 81 0.64 1.91 10.37
CA PHE A 81 1.69 2.61 9.64
C PHE A 81 1.34 2.79 8.14
N TRP A 82 0.91 1.73 7.46
CA TRP A 82 0.54 1.81 6.05
C TRP A 82 -0.65 2.71 5.79
N LYS A 83 -1.61 2.75 6.72
CA LYS A 83 -2.72 3.72 6.65
C LYS A 83 -2.20 5.15 6.76
N TRP A 84 -1.32 5.44 7.72
CA TRP A 84 -0.68 6.75 7.82
C TRP A 84 0.08 7.11 6.53
N TYR A 85 0.90 6.19 6.01
CA TYR A 85 1.65 6.39 4.78
C TYR A 85 0.73 6.66 3.57
N GLY A 86 -0.32 5.88 3.43
CA GLY A 86 -1.32 6.07 2.37
C GLY A 86 -2.06 7.41 2.47
N MET A 87 -2.36 7.86 3.70
CA MET A 87 -2.97 9.18 3.91
C MET A 87 -2.07 10.34 3.45
N GLN A 88 -0.74 10.14 3.38
CA GLN A 88 0.21 11.13 2.89
C GLN A 88 0.45 11.05 1.38
N THR A 89 0.30 9.87 0.77
CA THR A 89 0.78 9.59 -0.60
C THR A 89 -0.31 9.32 -1.62
N MET A 90 -1.49 8.90 -1.19
CA MET A 90 -2.62 8.58 -2.07
C MET A 90 -3.44 9.81 -2.46
N THR A 91 -4.08 9.75 -3.62
CA THR A 91 -5.11 10.73 -4.02
C THR A 91 -6.36 10.59 -3.16
N GLU A 92 -7.23 11.60 -3.16
CA GLU A 92 -8.49 11.56 -2.40
C GLU A 92 -9.41 10.41 -2.85
N GLU A 93 -9.44 10.09 -4.15
CA GLU A 93 -10.18 8.94 -4.66
C GLU A 93 -9.62 7.62 -4.11
N GLN A 94 -8.32 7.45 -4.15
CA GLN A 94 -7.66 6.26 -3.60
C GLN A 94 -7.91 6.11 -2.10
N LYS A 95 -7.85 7.20 -1.33
CA LYS A 95 -8.12 7.20 0.12
C LYS A 95 -9.56 6.75 0.42
N LYS A 96 -10.53 7.27 -0.33
CA LYS A 96 -11.94 6.85 -0.18
C LYS A 96 -12.12 5.36 -0.43
N ILE A 97 -11.46 4.82 -1.45
CA ILE A 97 -11.53 3.39 -1.76
C ILE A 97 -10.78 2.58 -0.71
N ALA A 98 -9.51 2.92 -0.46
CA ALA A 98 -8.61 2.13 0.38
C ALA A 98 -9.00 2.11 1.87
N PHE A 99 -9.52 3.23 2.40
CA PHE A 99 -9.72 3.44 3.84
C PHE A 99 -11.18 3.68 4.26
N GLU A 100 -12.05 4.00 3.32
CA GLU A 100 -13.49 4.23 3.57
C GLU A 100 -14.36 3.22 2.83
N HIS A 101 -13.79 2.11 2.33
CA HIS A 101 -14.47 1.01 1.64
C HIS A 101 -15.26 1.46 0.40
N GLY A 102 -14.76 2.48 -0.28
CA GLY A 102 -15.39 3.03 -1.49
C GLY A 102 -15.24 2.11 -2.70
N THR A 103 -15.92 2.49 -3.76
CA THR A 103 -15.86 1.81 -5.07
C THR A 103 -15.70 2.85 -6.17
N GLU A 104 -14.75 2.66 -7.07
CA GLU A 104 -14.60 3.50 -8.26
C GLU A 104 -15.77 3.31 -9.21
N ARG A 105 -16.02 4.28 -10.08
CA ARG A 105 -17.06 4.17 -11.10
C ARG A 105 -16.70 3.06 -12.11
N ALA A 106 -17.68 2.22 -12.45
CA ALA A 106 -17.51 1.16 -13.44
C ALA A 106 -17.04 1.72 -14.79
N PHE A 107 -16.16 0.98 -15.46
CA PHE A 107 -15.58 1.30 -16.78
C PHE A 107 -14.68 2.54 -16.83
N THR A 108 -14.20 3.02 -15.69
CA THR A 108 -13.31 4.19 -15.62
C THR A 108 -11.89 3.88 -15.17
N GLY A 109 -11.66 2.68 -14.62
CA GLY A 109 -10.36 2.30 -14.05
C GLY A 109 -9.27 2.15 -15.11
N SER A 110 -8.10 2.72 -14.86
CA SER A 110 -6.96 2.72 -15.81
C SER A 110 -6.39 1.33 -16.11
N LEU A 111 -6.61 0.37 -15.21
CA LEU A 111 -6.12 -1.01 -15.37
C LEU A 111 -7.20 -1.98 -15.87
N LEU A 112 -8.41 -1.50 -16.18
CA LEU A 112 -9.50 -2.35 -16.66
C LEU A 112 -9.09 -3.14 -17.91
N ASP A 113 -8.55 -2.46 -18.91
CA ASP A 113 -8.18 -3.04 -20.20
C ASP A 113 -6.70 -3.46 -20.29
N ASN A 114 -5.94 -3.34 -19.20
CA ASN A 114 -4.54 -3.73 -19.19
C ASN A 114 -4.39 -5.25 -19.38
N LYS A 115 -3.59 -5.66 -20.39
CA LYS A 115 -3.31 -7.05 -20.78
C LYS A 115 -1.81 -7.38 -20.76
N GLU A 116 -0.99 -6.44 -20.32
CA GLU A 116 0.46 -6.63 -20.24
C GLU A 116 0.81 -7.78 -19.28
N PRO A 117 1.86 -8.58 -19.58
CA PRO A 117 2.38 -9.57 -18.64
C PRO A 117 3.00 -8.90 -17.42
N GLY A 118 2.66 -9.40 -16.24
CA GLY A 118 3.18 -8.84 -15.00
C GLY A 118 2.32 -9.10 -13.78
N TYR A 119 2.48 -8.27 -12.76
CA TYR A 119 1.77 -8.34 -11.49
C TYR A 119 0.96 -7.08 -11.20
N TYR A 120 -0.23 -7.28 -10.65
CA TYR A 120 -0.98 -6.24 -9.98
C TYR A 120 -0.59 -6.27 -8.51
N VAL A 121 -0.10 -5.14 -8.00
CA VAL A 121 0.53 -5.05 -6.68
C VAL A 121 -0.20 -4.02 -5.80
N ASP A 122 -0.04 -4.19 -4.51
CA ASP A 122 -0.48 -3.20 -3.51
C ASP A 122 0.29 -1.89 -3.73
N PRO A 123 -0.39 -0.75 -3.90
CA PRO A 123 0.26 0.52 -4.23
C PRO A 123 1.10 1.09 -3.08
N LEU A 124 0.87 0.66 -1.83
CA LEU A 124 1.61 1.12 -0.66
C LEU A 124 2.84 0.26 -0.38
N THR A 125 2.68 -1.07 -0.43
CA THR A 125 3.72 -2.02 -0.01
C THR A 125 4.50 -2.63 -1.16
N GLY A 126 3.97 -2.59 -2.40
CA GLY A 126 4.53 -3.32 -3.54
C GLY A 126 4.21 -4.83 -3.51
N ALA A 127 3.48 -5.33 -2.53
CA ALA A 127 3.16 -6.75 -2.42
C ALA A 127 2.34 -7.23 -3.63
N LYS A 128 2.75 -8.35 -4.22
CA LYS A 128 2.07 -8.96 -5.37
C LYS A 128 0.72 -9.52 -4.95
N LEU A 129 -0.36 -9.06 -5.59
CA LEU A 129 -1.74 -9.44 -5.29
C LEU A 129 -2.29 -10.44 -6.32
N PHE A 130 -2.14 -10.12 -7.60
CA PHE A 130 -2.61 -10.95 -8.71
C PHE A 130 -1.59 -10.98 -9.84
N ARG A 131 -1.52 -12.10 -10.53
CA ARG A 131 -0.78 -12.20 -11.78
C ARG A 131 -1.69 -11.84 -12.96
N SER A 132 -1.11 -11.30 -14.04
CA SER A 132 -1.84 -10.91 -15.25
C SER A 132 -2.58 -12.07 -15.92
N ASP A 133 -2.05 -13.30 -15.84
CA ASP A 133 -2.69 -14.51 -16.39
C ASP A 133 -3.94 -14.96 -15.64
N ALA A 134 -4.14 -14.51 -14.41
CA ALA A 134 -5.37 -14.70 -13.66
C ALA A 134 -6.46 -13.66 -13.95
N LYS A 135 -6.15 -12.63 -14.76
CA LYS A 135 -7.11 -11.59 -15.12
C LYS A 135 -8.01 -12.04 -16.27
N PHE A 136 -9.30 -11.74 -16.18
CA PHE A 136 -10.28 -12.01 -17.24
C PHE A 136 -11.27 -10.87 -17.41
N ASN A 137 -11.90 -10.81 -18.58
CA ASN A 137 -12.96 -9.83 -18.84
C ASN A 137 -14.30 -10.36 -18.30
N SER A 138 -14.76 -9.79 -17.19
CA SER A 138 -16.06 -10.12 -16.60
C SER A 138 -17.23 -9.33 -17.18
N GLY A 139 -16.95 -8.26 -17.94
CA GLY A 139 -17.97 -7.34 -18.42
C GLY A 139 -18.59 -6.43 -17.35
N THR A 140 -18.11 -6.49 -16.11
CA THR A 140 -18.70 -5.73 -14.99
C THR A 140 -18.20 -4.28 -14.88
N GLY A 141 -17.09 -3.97 -15.56
CA GLY A 141 -16.50 -2.62 -15.55
C GLY A 141 -15.41 -2.41 -14.51
N TRP A 142 -14.98 -3.46 -13.82
CA TRP A 142 -13.83 -3.47 -12.91
C TRP A 142 -12.86 -4.59 -13.27
N PRO A 143 -11.55 -4.42 -13.02
CA PRO A 143 -10.59 -5.51 -13.13
C PRO A 143 -11.05 -6.75 -12.36
N SER A 144 -11.06 -7.89 -13.04
CA SER A 144 -11.55 -9.15 -12.47
C SER A 144 -10.49 -10.24 -12.59
N PHE A 145 -10.30 -10.98 -11.50
CA PHE A 145 -9.30 -12.04 -11.40
C PHE A 145 -9.96 -13.30 -10.83
N PHE A 146 -9.46 -14.46 -11.24
CA PHE A 146 -10.00 -15.74 -10.74
C PHE A 146 -9.11 -16.39 -9.68
N ASP A 147 -7.83 -15.97 -9.56
CA ASP A 147 -6.87 -16.58 -8.63
C ASP A 147 -5.87 -15.52 -8.12
N PRO A 148 -5.78 -15.29 -6.80
CA PRO A 148 -4.80 -14.39 -6.22
C PRO A 148 -3.45 -15.07 -6.01
N VAL A 149 -2.40 -14.27 -5.80
CA VAL A 149 -1.12 -14.78 -5.27
C VAL A 149 -1.37 -15.38 -3.88
N PRO A 150 -0.87 -16.59 -3.58
CA PRO A 150 -1.09 -17.24 -2.29
C PRO A 150 -0.69 -16.35 -1.10
N GLY A 151 -1.59 -16.19 -0.13
CA GLY A 151 -1.37 -15.38 1.07
C GLY A 151 -1.43 -13.87 0.88
N ALA A 152 -1.71 -13.39 -0.34
CA ALA A 152 -1.72 -11.96 -0.66
C ALA A 152 -2.95 -11.21 -0.14
N LEU A 153 -4.05 -11.91 0.08
CA LEU A 153 -5.34 -11.33 0.42
C LEU A 153 -5.78 -11.70 1.84
N ALA A 154 -6.50 -10.79 2.46
CA ALA A 154 -7.32 -11.02 3.63
C ALA A 154 -8.80 -10.77 3.27
N PHE A 155 -9.70 -11.32 4.05
CA PHE A 155 -11.13 -11.25 3.79
C PHE A 155 -11.87 -10.80 5.03
N ASP A 156 -12.94 -10.03 4.82
CA ASP A 156 -13.84 -9.61 5.88
C ASP A 156 -15.29 -9.74 5.42
N ASP A 157 -16.25 -9.75 6.36
CA ASP A 157 -17.67 -9.83 6.05
C ASP A 157 -18.23 -8.40 5.95
N ASP A 158 -18.73 -8.06 4.76
CA ASP A 158 -19.42 -6.78 4.49
C ASP A 158 -20.95 -7.02 4.52
N GLY A 159 -21.43 -7.76 5.52
CA GLY A 159 -22.84 -8.08 5.76
C GLY A 159 -23.44 -9.10 4.79
N TRP A 160 -23.36 -8.91 3.48
CA TRP A 160 -23.89 -9.80 2.45
C TRP A 160 -22.88 -10.14 1.34
N ARG A 161 -21.73 -9.52 1.39
CA ARG A 161 -20.60 -9.75 0.49
C ARG A 161 -19.36 -10.10 1.28
N VAL A 162 -18.38 -10.69 0.61
CA VAL A 162 -17.05 -10.93 1.15
C VAL A 162 -16.11 -9.85 0.61
N GLU A 163 -15.66 -8.99 1.50
CA GLU A 163 -14.69 -7.94 1.21
C GLU A 163 -13.30 -8.53 0.99
N VAL A 164 -12.56 -7.95 0.06
CA VAL A 164 -11.17 -8.31 -0.24
C VAL A 164 -10.26 -7.18 0.19
N LEU A 165 -9.31 -7.51 1.06
CA LEU A 165 -8.29 -6.62 1.59
C LEU A 165 -6.91 -7.09 1.15
N SER A 166 -5.96 -6.16 1.03
CA SER A 166 -4.54 -6.52 0.95
C SER A 166 -4.06 -7.07 2.30
N ALA A 167 -3.47 -8.26 2.32
CA ALA A 167 -2.95 -8.84 3.56
C ALA A 167 -1.77 -8.01 4.12
N SER A 168 -0.98 -7.35 3.25
CA SER A 168 0.20 -6.59 3.65
C SER A 168 -0.12 -5.23 4.25
N SER A 169 -0.96 -4.42 3.60
CA SER A 169 -1.29 -3.07 4.06
C SER A 169 -2.63 -2.97 4.80
N GLY A 170 -3.53 -3.91 4.56
CA GLY A 170 -4.90 -3.89 5.07
C GLY A 170 -5.86 -2.99 4.31
N ILE A 171 -5.47 -2.42 3.16
CA ILE A 171 -6.37 -1.57 2.37
C ILE A 171 -7.49 -2.38 1.73
N HIS A 172 -8.66 -1.74 1.61
CA HIS A 172 -9.78 -2.28 0.83
C HIS A 172 -9.42 -2.34 -0.66
N LEU A 173 -9.64 -3.48 -1.29
CA LEU A 173 -9.40 -3.70 -2.72
C LEU A 173 -10.69 -3.82 -3.53
N GLY A 174 -11.68 -4.50 -2.99
CA GLY A 174 -12.93 -4.82 -3.65
C GLY A 174 -13.66 -5.95 -2.95
N HIS A 175 -14.33 -6.82 -3.73
CA HIS A 175 -15.11 -7.95 -3.22
C HIS A 175 -14.87 -9.21 -4.05
N VAL A 176 -15.15 -10.37 -3.46
CA VAL A 176 -15.09 -11.66 -4.14
C VAL A 176 -16.48 -12.28 -4.26
N PHE A 177 -16.76 -12.86 -5.42
CA PHE A 177 -18.03 -13.50 -5.79
C PHE A 177 -17.78 -14.93 -6.26
N ASN A 178 -18.83 -15.79 -6.23
CA ASN A 178 -18.79 -17.19 -6.64
C ASN A 178 -19.26 -17.40 -8.09
N ASP A 179 -19.11 -16.41 -8.93
CA ASP A 179 -19.56 -16.40 -10.33
C ASP A 179 -18.38 -16.26 -11.32
N GLY A 180 -17.21 -16.69 -10.92
CA GLY A 180 -15.99 -16.67 -11.73
C GLY A 180 -15.80 -17.91 -12.59
N PRO A 181 -14.76 -17.90 -13.45
CA PRO A 181 -14.43 -19.03 -14.32
C PRO A 181 -13.72 -20.15 -13.56
N PRO A 182 -13.67 -21.39 -14.14
CA PRO A 182 -12.76 -22.41 -13.67
C PRO A 182 -11.29 -21.91 -13.69
N PRO A 183 -10.40 -22.46 -12.84
CA PRO A 183 -10.61 -23.60 -11.93
C PRO A 183 -11.23 -23.25 -10.59
N THR A 184 -11.18 -21.99 -10.16
CA THR A 184 -11.59 -21.60 -8.80
C THR A 184 -13.08 -21.32 -8.64
N GLY A 185 -13.77 -20.94 -9.72
CA GLY A 185 -15.14 -20.44 -9.67
C GLY A 185 -15.27 -19.06 -8.99
N LYS A 186 -14.16 -18.41 -8.67
CA LYS A 186 -14.13 -17.12 -7.99
C LYS A 186 -13.94 -15.98 -8.95
N ARG A 187 -14.58 -14.85 -8.66
CA ARG A 187 -14.34 -13.57 -9.32
C ARG A 187 -13.99 -12.54 -8.26
N TYR A 188 -12.72 -12.17 -8.23
CA TYR A 188 -12.21 -11.06 -7.43
C TYR A 188 -12.41 -9.78 -8.23
N CYS A 189 -13.37 -8.95 -7.81
CA CYS A 189 -13.73 -7.69 -8.46
C CYS A 189 -12.99 -6.57 -7.73
N ILE A 190 -11.99 -5.99 -8.37
CA ILE A 190 -11.00 -5.15 -7.72
C ILE A 190 -10.99 -3.75 -8.34
N ASN A 191 -10.86 -2.71 -7.50
CA ASN A 191 -10.76 -1.33 -7.95
C ASN A 191 -9.38 -1.06 -8.56
N SER A 192 -9.33 -0.54 -9.78
CA SER A 192 -8.08 -0.12 -10.44
C SER A 192 -7.30 0.90 -9.63
N ALA A 193 -8.01 1.85 -8.98
CA ALA A 193 -7.41 2.96 -8.27
C ALA A 193 -6.50 2.52 -7.09
N VAL A 194 -6.75 1.33 -6.54
CA VAL A 194 -5.97 0.74 -5.44
C VAL A 194 -5.09 -0.42 -5.90
N LEU A 195 -4.75 -0.45 -7.16
CA LEU A 195 -3.76 -1.35 -7.76
C LEU A 195 -2.66 -0.53 -8.44
N LYS A 196 -1.44 -1.07 -8.43
CA LYS A 196 -0.35 -0.66 -9.29
C LYS A 196 0.04 -1.85 -10.16
N PHE A 197 0.36 -1.60 -11.43
CA PHE A 197 0.84 -2.65 -12.33
C PHE A 197 2.36 -2.59 -12.44
N VAL A 198 3.00 -3.75 -12.36
CA VAL A 198 4.44 -3.95 -12.54
C VAL A 198 4.61 -4.99 -13.64
N ALA A 199 5.19 -4.60 -14.78
CA ALA A 199 5.49 -5.50 -15.89
C ALA A 199 6.60 -6.51 -15.52
N ASP A 200 6.59 -7.67 -16.19
CA ASP A 200 7.64 -8.70 -16.04
C ASP A 200 9.01 -8.21 -16.49
#